data_77972379a60867104e64da51de7655e5
#
_entry.id   77972379a60867104e64da51de7655e5
#
_cell.length_a   1.000
_cell.length_b   1.000
_cell.length_c   1.000
_cell.angle_alpha   90.00
_cell.angle_beta   90.00
_cell.angle_gamma   90.00
#
_symmetry.space_group_name_H-M   'P 1'
#
loop_
_entity.id
_entity.type
_entity.pdbx_description
1 polymer ?
#
loop_
_entity_poly.entity_id
_entity_poly.type
_entity_poly.pdbx_seq_one_letter_code
_entity_poly.pdbx_strand_id
1 'polypeptide(L)'
;MAIALAWLLVPLAALAAPYADYVIDVRTGEVLHQDNADTRLHPASLTKMMTLYIAFEAIERGEITLDSKVTISKHAASMPPSKLGLKPGQTIALRYLIRAAAIKSANDAATAIGEAIEGSEPAFAKRMNRTAKALGMTRSTFVNANGLTAKGHLSTAHDMTILGRHLFYDYPQYYNIFSRTSADAGVAQVASTNRRFLAAYKGADGIKTGYTQAAGFNLVASAQRGNKHVIATVFGGKSTADRNARAAQLLDMGFGKAPNRAAVQKPARPAYTGTEPPELLVEDTTDEDDALAEAIARAVTTAPDAVPAGKTIRLKVAVVQSPRPRTRPLPGATEPADAPAEELLLAMQDDIAD
;
A
#
# COMPACT_ATOMS: atom_id res chain seq x y z
N MET A 1 62.71 7.56 -28.48
CA MET A 1 62.13 7.18 -27.19
C MET A 1 60.64 7.25 -27.32
N ALA A 2 59.96 6.13 -27.41
CA ALA A 2 58.47 6.03 -27.45
C ALA A 2 57.97 5.77 -26.03
N ILE A 3 57.25 6.71 -25.45
CA ILE A 3 56.60 6.54 -24.13
C ILE A 3 55.27 5.81 -24.37
N ALA A 4 55.21 4.51 -24.00
CA ALA A 4 53.98 3.74 -23.99
C ALA A 4 53.13 4.19 -22.79
N LEU A 5 52.00 4.87 -23.05
CA LEU A 5 50.99 5.25 -22.06
C LEU A 5 50.15 3.98 -21.75
N ALA A 6 50.48 3.28 -20.66
CA ALA A 6 49.66 2.18 -20.16
C ALA A 6 48.40 2.72 -19.49
N TRP A 7 47.25 2.58 -20.15
CA TRP A 7 45.94 2.84 -19.54
C TRP A 7 45.62 1.71 -18.53
N LEU A 8 45.74 2.05 -17.24
CA LEU A 8 45.22 1.24 -16.15
C LEU A 8 43.68 1.21 -16.26
N LEU A 9 43.13 0.18 -16.86
CA LEU A 9 41.71 -0.16 -16.75
C LEU A 9 41.44 -0.62 -15.32
N VAL A 10 41.08 0.34 -14.45
CA VAL A 10 40.52 0.01 -13.12
C VAL A 10 39.13 -0.56 -13.38
N PRO A 11 38.87 -1.85 -13.08
CA PRO A 11 37.51 -2.38 -13.20
C PRO A 11 36.62 -1.61 -12.22
N LEU A 12 35.61 -0.89 -12.74
CA LEU A 12 34.52 -0.39 -11.91
C LEU A 12 33.84 -1.63 -11.32
N ALA A 13 34.16 -1.95 -10.07
CA ALA A 13 33.41 -2.95 -9.32
C ALA A 13 31.96 -2.46 -9.26
N ALA A 14 31.07 -3.10 -10.00
CA ALA A 14 29.65 -2.89 -9.84
C ALA A 14 29.29 -3.25 -8.40
N LEU A 15 29.05 -2.26 -7.56
CA LEU A 15 28.61 -2.49 -6.19
C LEU A 15 27.30 -3.29 -6.27
N ALA A 16 27.35 -4.53 -5.79
CA ALA A 16 26.15 -5.34 -5.63
C ALA A 16 25.13 -4.58 -4.77
N ALA A 17 23.86 -4.66 -5.11
CA ALA A 17 22.81 -4.06 -4.29
C ALA A 17 22.95 -4.56 -2.84
N PRO A 18 22.85 -3.67 -1.84
CA PRO A 18 22.96 -4.08 -0.44
C PRO A 18 21.90 -5.12 -0.11
N TYR A 19 22.33 -6.16 0.63
CA TYR A 19 21.51 -7.31 0.99
C TYR A 19 20.89 -7.15 2.37
N ALA A 20 19.62 -7.59 2.52
CA ALA A 20 18.95 -7.74 3.81
C ALA A 20 17.92 -8.88 3.75
N ASP A 21 17.70 -9.55 4.88
CA ASP A 21 16.59 -10.47 5.03
C ASP A 21 15.97 -10.49 6.43
N TYR A 22 14.73 -11.01 6.51
CA TYR A 22 13.96 -11.06 7.74
C TYR A 22 12.94 -12.20 7.69
N VAL A 23 12.77 -12.94 8.78
CA VAL A 23 11.87 -14.10 8.85
C VAL A 23 11.08 -14.06 10.14
N ILE A 24 9.77 -14.27 10.06
CA ILE A 24 8.88 -14.35 11.22
C ILE A 24 7.95 -15.56 11.18
N ASP A 25 7.50 -15.98 12.37
CA ASP A 25 6.28 -16.78 12.52
C ASP A 25 5.07 -15.84 12.43
N VAL A 26 4.24 -16.02 11.41
CA VAL A 26 3.07 -15.15 11.17
C VAL A 26 2.09 -15.18 12.34
N ARG A 27 1.94 -16.35 12.99
CA ARG A 27 1.00 -16.55 14.11
C ARG A 27 1.33 -15.68 15.31
N THR A 28 2.62 -15.61 15.68
CA THR A 28 3.07 -14.91 16.90
C THR A 28 3.69 -13.55 16.63
N GLY A 29 4.24 -13.35 15.43
CA GLY A 29 5.10 -12.22 15.10
C GLY A 29 6.54 -12.41 15.57
N GLU A 30 6.88 -13.57 16.15
CA GLU A 30 8.23 -13.87 16.63
C GLU A 30 9.24 -13.84 15.48
N VAL A 31 10.39 -13.19 15.72
CA VAL A 31 11.51 -13.13 14.78
C VAL A 31 12.29 -14.43 14.81
N LEU A 32 12.32 -15.13 13.69
CA LEU A 32 13.02 -16.39 13.55
C LEU A 32 14.43 -16.24 12.95
N HIS A 33 14.63 -15.17 12.18
CA HIS A 33 15.93 -14.80 11.60
C HIS A 33 15.94 -13.36 11.13
N GLN A 34 17.11 -12.72 11.18
CA GLN A 34 17.33 -11.38 10.62
C GLN A 34 18.79 -11.19 10.21
N ASP A 35 18.99 -10.50 9.09
CA ASP A 35 20.29 -10.01 8.64
C ASP A 35 20.07 -8.65 7.96
N ASN A 36 20.77 -7.62 8.45
CA ASN A 36 20.63 -6.24 7.98
C ASN A 36 19.17 -5.74 7.92
N ALA A 37 18.28 -6.32 8.71
CA ALA A 37 16.82 -6.22 8.58
C ALA A 37 16.26 -4.80 8.57
N ASP A 38 16.94 -3.87 9.27
CA ASP A 38 16.55 -2.46 9.41
C ASP A 38 17.32 -1.51 8.48
N THR A 39 18.14 -2.06 7.57
CA THR A 39 18.83 -1.26 6.55
C THR A 39 17.81 -0.72 5.54
N ARG A 40 17.82 0.61 5.33
CA ARG A 40 16.92 1.27 4.38
C ARG A 40 17.38 1.04 2.94
N LEU A 41 16.61 0.28 2.19
CA LEU A 41 16.88 -0.14 0.82
C LEU A 41 15.71 0.21 -0.09
N HIS A 42 15.92 0.18 -1.41
CA HIS A 42 14.84 0.37 -2.37
C HIS A 42 13.91 -0.84 -2.40
N PRO A 43 12.62 -0.69 -2.06
CA PRO A 43 11.67 -1.81 -2.04
C PRO A 43 11.29 -2.28 -3.44
N ALA A 44 11.52 -1.48 -4.47
CA ALA A 44 11.02 -1.73 -5.81
C ALA A 44 9.50 -2.05 -5.77
N SER A 45 9.02 -3.00 -6.57
CA SER A 45 7.59 -3.33 -6.63
C SER A 45 7.01 -3.99 -5.36
N LEU A 46 7.79 -4.23 -4.30
CA LEU A 46 7.21 -4.55 -2.99
C LEU A 46 6.32 -3.40 -2.49
N THR A 47 6.59 -2.16 -2.91
CA THR A 47 5.75 -0.97 -2.68
C THR A 47 4.26 -1.23 -2.97
N LYS A 48 3.96 -2.03 -4.01
CA LYS A 48 2.58 -2.35 -4.39
C LYS A 48 1.80 -3.11 -3.30
N MET A 49 2.49 -3.73 -2.34
CA MET A 49 1.84 -4.30 -1.16
C MET A 49 1.15 -3.19 -0.34
N MET A 50 1.80 -2.03 -0.17
CA MET A 50 1.19 -0.87 0.50
C MET A 50 0.05 -0.28 -0.32
N THR A 51 0.22 -0.16 -1.64
CA THR A 51 -0.84 0.31 -2.54
C THR A 51 -2.09 -0.57 -2.46
N LEU A 52 -1.92 -1.89 -2.44
CA LEU A 52 -3.01 -2.85 -2.31
C LEU A 52 -3.61 -2.85 -0.91
N TYR A 53 -2.80 -2.72 0.15
CA TYR A 53 -3.28 -2.59 1.52
C TYR A 53 -4.26 -1.42 1.65
N ILE A 54 -3.89 -0.24 1.13
CA ILE A 54 -4.74 0.95 1.13
C ILE A 54 -5.97 0.77 0.23
N ALA A 55 -5.82 0.10 -0.92
CA ALA A 55 -6.96 -0.19 -1.79
C ALA A 55 -7.99 -1.09 -1.09
N PHE A 56 -7.54 -2.12 -0.37
CA PHE A 56 -8.43 -3.00 0.41
C PHE A 56 -9.08 -2.25 1.58
N GLU A 57 -8.32 -1.38 2.27
CA GLU A 57 -8.88 -0.50 3.29
C GLU A 57 -9.98 0.41 2.74
N ALA A 58 -9.71 1.06 1.60
CA ALA A 58 -10.65 1.97 0.95
C ALA A 58 -11.94 1.25 0.48
N ILE A 59 -11.83 0.02 -0.02
CA ILE A 59 -12.98 -0.80 -0.39
C ILE A 59 -13.81 -1.18 0.84
N GLU A 60 -13.17 -1.66 1.90
CA GLU A 60 -13.88 -2.07 3.12
C GLU A 60 -14.60 -0.89 3.78
N ARG A 61 -14.06 0.32 3.65
CA ARG A 61 -14.68 1.56 4.16
C ARG A 61 -15.70 2.19 3.21
N GLY A 62 -15.90 1.63 2.02
CA GLY A 62 -16.85 2.14 1.05
C GLY A 62 -16.42 3.44 0.36
N GLU A 63 -15.14 3.83 0.44
CA GLU A 63 -14.58 4.98 -0.29
C GLU A 63 -14.59 4.73 -1.80
N ILE A 64 -14.34 3.48 -2.19
CA ILE A 64 -14.35 2.99 -3.55
C ILE A 64 -14.84 1.54 -3.55
N THR A 65 -15.28 1.02 -4.68
CA THR A 65 -15.73 -0.38 -4.80
C THR A 65 -14.92 -1.13 -5.86
N LEU A 66 -14.96 -2.45 -5.84
CA LEU A 66 -14.31 -3.27 -6.87
C LEU A 66 -14.80 -2.94 -8.28
N ASP A 67 -16.07 -2.51 -8.41
CA ASP A 67 -16.70 -2.16 -9.69
C ASP A 67 -16.53 -0.68 -10.08
N SER A 68 -15.98 0.14 -9.20
CA SER A 68 -15.73 1.56 -9.48
C SER A 68 -14.93 1.70 -10.76
N LYS A 69 -15.45 2.53 -11.68
CA LYS A 69 -14.80 2.82 -12.96
C LYS A 69 -13.71 3.86 -12.76
N VAL A 70 -12.47 3.45 -12.97
CA VAL A 70 -11.29 4.31 -12.86
C VAL A 70 -10.92 4.81 -14.24
N THR A 71 -10.88 6.14 -14.42
CA THR A 71 -10.37 6.78 -15.65
C THR A 71 -8.86 6.91 -15.55
N ILE A 72 -8.14 6.34 -16.52
CA ILE A 72 -6.68 6.30 -16.54
C ILE A 72 -6.13 7.67 -16.93
N SER A 73 -5.32 8.26 -16.07
CA SER A 73 -4.64 9.53 -16.32
C SER A 73 -3.52 9.39 -17.36
N LYS A 74 -3.08 10.51 -17.92
CA LYS A 74 -1.87 10.54 -18.76
C LYS A 74 -0.64 10.09 -17.95
N HIS A 75 -0.58 10.45 -16.67
CA HIS A 75 0.51 10.07 -15.77
C HIS A 75 0.55 8.56 -15.56
N ALA A 76 -0.54 7.93 -15.12
CA ALA A 76 -0.60 6.48 -14.93
C ALA A 76 -0.24 5.71 -16.21
N ALA A 77 -0.79 6.11 -17.38
CA ALA A 77 -0.52 5.46 -18.66
C ALA A 77 0.94 5.59 -19.10
N SER A 78 1.65 6.65 -18.69
CA SER A 78 3.06 6.88 -19.04
C SER A 78 4.05 6.01 -18.26
N MET A 79 3.60 5.30 -17.22
CA MET A 79 4.49 4.51 -16.36
C MET A 79 5.28 3.48 -17.19
N PRO A 80 6.60 3.35 -16.91
CA PRO A 80 7.44 2.36 -17.59
C PRO A 80 7.06 0.92 -17.17
N PRO A 81 7.48 -0.10 -17.94
CA PRO A 81 7.25 -1.49 -17.63
C PRO A 81 7.81 -1.93 -16.24
N SER A 82 7.21 -2.95 -15.58
CA SER A 82 6.06 -3.76 -16.00
C SER A 82 4.76 -2.95 -15.98
N LYS A 83 3.90 -3.13 -16.98
CA LYS A 83 2.63 -2.43 -17.08
C LYS A 83 1.55 -3.28 -17.75
N LEU A 84 0.29 -2.95 -17.53
CA LEU A 84 -0.85 -3.58 -18.21
C LEU A 84 -1.00 -3.04 -19.64
N GLY A 85 -0.54 -1.81 -19.90
CA GLY A 85 -0.64 -1.13 -21.19
C GLY A 85 -1.91 -0.27 -21.29
N LEU A 86 -2.33 0.31 -20.17
CA LEU A 86 -3.49 1.20 -20.10
C LEU A 86 -3.26 2.47 -20.93
N LYS A 87 -4.35 3.01 -21.53
CA LYS A 87 -4.32 4.21 -22.37
C LYS A 87 -4.91 5.41 -21.61
N PRO A 88 -4.40 6.63 -21.83
CA PRO A 88 -5.00 7.84 -21.26
C PRO A 88 -6.49 7.95 -21.64
N GLY A 89 -7.34 8.27 -20.66
CA GLY A 89 -8.79 8.38 -20.84
C GLY A 89 -9.54 7.03 -20.89
N GLN A 90 -8.83 5.90 -20.91
CA GLN A 90 -9.45 4.57 -20.81
C GLN A 90 -10.12 4.44 -19.45
N THR A 91 -11.30 3.81 -19.40
CA THR A 91 -12.01 3.49 -18.17
C THR A 91 -11.96 1.99 -17.93
N ILE A 92 -11.63 1.59 -16.70
CA ILE A 92 -11.49 0.18 -16.31
C ILE A 92 -11.98 0.01 -14.85
N ALA A 93 -12.56 -1.16 -14.52
CA ALA A 93 -12.99 -1.41 -13.14
C ALA A 93 -11.78 -1.61 -12.21
N LEU A 94 -11.89 -1.13 -10.95
CA LEU A 94 -10.84 -1.20 -9.94
C LEU A 94 -10.31 -2.63 -9.74
N ARG A 95 -11.19 -3.65 -9.75
CA ARG A 95 -10.80 -5.06 -9.60
C ARG A 95 -9.72 -5.50 -10.57
N TYR A 96 -9.76 -5.03 -11.82
CA TYR A 96 -8.78 -5.35 -12.83
C TYR A 96 -7.43 -4.65 -12.60
N LEU A 97 -7.46 -3.42 -12.07
CA LEU A 97 -6.25 -2.70 -11.65
C LEU A 97 -5.58 -3.41 -10.48
N ILE A 98 -6.36 -3.85 -9.48
CA ILE A 98 -5.87 -4.64 -8.34
C ILE A 98 -5.20 -5.93 -8.82
N ARG A 99 -5.85 -6.70 -9.72
CA ARG A 99 -5.28 -7.93 -10.30
C ARG A 99 -3.97 -7.63 -11.08
N ALA A 100 -3.95 -6.58 -11.88
CA ALA A 100 -2.77 -6.18 -12.62
C ALA A 100 -1.60 -5.78 -11.70
N ALA A 101 -1.86 -5.01 -10.64
CA ALA A 101 -0.85 -4.57 -9.67
C ALA A 101 -0.31 -5.74 -8.83
N ALA A 102 -1.19 -6.63 -8.35
CA ALA A 102 -0.80 -7.76 -7.52
C ALA A 102 -0.03 -8.83 -8.31
N ILE A 103 -0.55 -9.24 -9.45
CA ILE A 103 -0.12 -10.42 -10.19
C ILE A 103 0.97 -10.07 -11.23
N LYS A 104 0.67 -9.16 -12.16
CA LYS A 104 1.63 -8.72 -13.18
C LYS A 104 2.65 -7.71 -12.65
N SER A 105 2.40 -7.14 -11.47
CA SER A 105 3.21 -6.03 -10.94
C SER A 105 3.14 -4.76 -11.80
N ALA A 106 1.99 -4.48 -12.40
CA ALA A 106 1.78 -3.40 -13.34
C ALA A 106 1.92 -2.02 -12.68
N ASN A 107 2.83 -1.18 -13.20
CA ASN A 107 3.11 0.14 -12.65
C ASN A 107 1.97 1.13 -12.95
N ASP A 108 1.45 1.11 -14.18
CA ASP A 108 0.30 1.92 -14.62
C ASP A 108 -0.94 1.65 -13.75
N ALA A 109 -1.21 0.38 -13.48
CA ALA A 109 -2.33 -0.01 -12.63
C ALA A 109 -2.15 0.47 -11.18
N ALA A 110 -0.96 0.33 -10.59
CA ALA A 110 -0.69 0.77 -9.23
C ALA A 110 -0.81 2.29 -9.09
N THR A 111 -0.28 3.07 -10.05
CA THR A 111 -0.43 4.52 -10.08
C THR A 111 -1.91 4.91 -10.23
N ALA A 112 -2.65 4.27 -11.14
CA ALA A 112 -4.08 4.54 -11.33
C ALA A 112 -4.92 4.22 -10.08
N ILE A 113 -4.59 3.19 -9.29
CA ILE A 113 -5.22 2.89 -8.01
C ILE A 113 -5.00 4.07 -7.04
N GLY A 114 -3.75 4.53 -6.90
CA GLY A 114 -3.43 5.65 -6.01
C GLY A 114 -4.16 6.94 -6.40
N GLU A 115 -4.18 7.27 -7.69
CA GLU A 115 -4.89 8.44 -8.21
C GLU A 115 -6.41 8.33 -8.01
N ALA A 116 -6.98 7.13 -8.14
CA ALA A 116 -8.42 6.92 -7.96
C ALA A 116 -8.86 7.09 -6.50
N ILE A 117 -8.00 6.78 -5.53
CA ILE A 117 -8.31 6.86 -4.09
C ILE A 117 -8.07 8.28 -3.55
N GLU A 118 -6.96 8.93 -3.91
CA GLU A 118 -6.55 10.22 -3.32
C GLU A 118 -6.49 11.37 -4.34
N GLY A 119 -6.99 11.16 -5.57
CA GLY A 119 -7.01 12.17 -6.62
C GLY A 119 -5.66 12.44 -7.30
N SER A 120 -4.54 12.10 -6.67
CA SER A 120 -3.20 12.21 -7.25
C SER A 120 -2.18 11.27 -6.60
N GLU A 121 -1.11 10.89 -7.34
CA GLU A 121 -0.05 10.05 -6.77
C GLU A 121 0.70 10.72 -5.60
N PRO A 122 0.99 12.04 -5.59
CA PRO A 122 1.57 12.70 -4.41
C PRO A 122 0.66 12.65 -3.17
N ALA A 123 -0.64 12.85 -3.31
CA ALA A 123 -1.60 12.72 -2.19
C ALA A 123 -1.65 11.27 -1.70
N PHE A 124 -1.64 10.31 -2.61
CA PHE A 124 -1.58 8.89 -2.26
C PHE A 124 -0.28 8.51 -1.53
N ALA A 125 0.87 9.06 -1.95
CA ALA A 125 2.14 8.87 -1.25
C ALA A 125 2.10 9.39 0.20
N LYS A 126 1.43 10.52 0.45
CA LYS A 126 1.18 11.01 1.82
C LYS A 126 0.37 9.99 2.63
N ARG A 127 -0.73 9.43 2.07
CA ARG A 127 -1.51 8.37 2.72
C ARG A 127 -0.66 7.11 2.97
N MET A 128 0.14 6.67 2.00
CA MET A 128 1.06 5.53 2.18
C MET A 128 1.99 5.73 3.38
N ASN A 129 2.52 6.94 3.57
CA ASN A 129 3.42 7.24 4.68
C ASN A 129 2.69 7.31 6.04
N ARG A 130 1.46 7.85 6.08
CA ARG A 130 0.62 7.80 7.30
C ARG A 130 0.29 6.35 7.67
N THR A 131 -0.13 5.56 6.69
CA THR A 131 -0.44 4.13 6.88
C THR A 131 0.80 3.35 7.33
N ALA A 132 1.96 3.58 6.72
CA ALA A 132 3.22 2.96 7.14
C ALA A 132 3.53 3.25 8.61
N LYS A 133 3.42 4.51 9.03
CA LYS A 133 3.62 4.91 10.42
C LYS A 133 2.63 4.21 11.37
N ALA A 134 1.35 4.14 10.99
CA ALA A 134 0.30 3.51 11.79
C ALA A 134 0.50 1.98 11.91
N LEU A 135 1.07 1.34 10.89
CA LEU A 135 1.47 -0.08 10.89
C LEU A 135 2.76 -0.36 11.67
N GLY A 136 3.48 0.67 12.15
CA GLY A 136 4.78 0.50 12.81
C GLY A 136 5.96 0.36 11.85
N MET A 137 5.79 0.64 10.55
CA MET A 137 6.86 0.65 9.53
C MET A 137 7.70 1.93 9.65
N THR A 138 8.45 2.06 10.74
CA THR A 138 9.11 3.31 11.16
C THR A 138 10.28 3.74 10.28
N ARG A 139 10.79 2.84 9.42
CA ARG A 139 11.93 3.08 8.54
C ARG A 139 11.56 3.14 7.06
N SER A 140 10.25 3.19 6.75
CA SER A 140 9.73 3.26 5.38
C SER A 140 9.30 4.67 5.01
N THR A 141 9.60 5.05 3.77
CA THR A 141 9.12 6.27 3.13
C THR A 141 8.76 5.94 1.69
N PHE A 142 7.52 6.23 1.32
CA PHE A 142 6.98 6.02 -0.01
C PHE A 142 6.83 7.35 -0.74
N VAL A 143 7.21 7.39 -2.02
CA VAL A 143 7.17 8.59 -2.88
C VAL A 143 6.23 8.38 -4.07
N ASN A 144 5.97 7.11 -4.45
CA ASN A 144 5.06 6.73 -5.51
C ASN A 144 4.33 5.42 -5.17
N ALA A 145 3.27 5.13 -5.91
CA ALA A 145 2.42 3.95 -5.69
C ALA A 145 2.99 2.65 -6.27
N ASN A 146 3.98 2.73 -7.14
CA ASN A 146 4.41 1.60 -7.97
C ASN A 146 5.78 1.02 -7.59
N GLY A 147 6.64 1.77 -6.89
CA GLY A 147 7.97 1.35 -6.44
C GLY A 147 9.09 1.59 -7.44
N LEU A 148 8.87 2.45 -8.44
CA LEU A 148 9.96 2.96 -9.26
C LEU A 148 10.96 3.73 -8.40
N THR A 149 12.24 3.57 -8.71
CA THR A 149 13.33 4.22 -7.94
C THR A 149 13.17 5.73 -7.92
N ALA A 150 13.07 6.31 -6.73
CA ALA A 150 13.00 7.74 -6.50
C ALA A 150 13.82 8.10 -5.25
N LYS A 151 14.32 9.33 -5.19
CA LYS A 151 15.07 9.82 -4.01
C LYS A 151 14.15 9.72 -2.78
N GLY A 152 14.64 9.06 -1.74
CA GLY A 152 13.89 8.89 -0.48
C GLY A 152 12.85 7.76 -0.48
N HIS A 153 12.58 7.09 -1.62
CA HIS A 153 11.69 5.92 -1.68
C HIS A 153 12.42 4.69 -1.16
N LEU A 154 12.35 4.47 0.15
CA LEU A 154 13.11 3.46 0.87
C LEU A 154 12.22 2.71 1.88
N SER A 155 12.55 1.45 2.12
CA SER A 155 11.95 0.59 3.14
C SER A 155 12.99 -0.38 3.70
N THR A 156 12.58 -1.30 4.55
CA THR A 156 13.45 -2.32 5.14
C THR A 156 12.84 -3.71 5.01
N ALA A 157 13.65 -4.76 5.17
CA ALA A 157 13.15 -6.14 5.17
C ALA A 157 12.17 -6.35 6.34
N HIS A 158 12.45 -5.76 7.49
CA HIS A 158 11.59 -5.77 8.66
C HIS A 158 10.22 -5.11 8.35
N ASP A 159 10.21 -3.86 7.89
CA ASP A 159 8.97 -3.11 7.63
C ASP A 159 8.10 -3.80 6.56
N MET A 160 8.70 -4.32 5.48
CA MET A 160 7.95 -5.03 4.45
C MET A 160 7.37 -6.35 4.94
N THR A 161 8.01 -6.99 5.92
CA THR A 161 7.48 -8.19 6.59
C THR A 161 6.30 -7.85 7.50
N ILE A 162 6.37 -6.72 8.23
CA ILE A 162 5.23 -6.18 9.01
C ILE A 162 4.02 -6.00 8.07
N LEU A 163 4.21 -5.33 6.94
CA LEU A 163 3.15 -5.11 5.96
C LEU A 163 2.58 -6.42 5.41
N GLY A 164 3.44 -7.41 5.12
CA GLY A 164 2.99 -8.73 4.68
C GLY A 164 2.12 -9.44 5.71
N ARG A 165 2.47 -9.33 7.00
CA ARG A 165 1.69 -9.89 8.10
C ARG A 165 0.34 -9.19 8.26
N HIS A 166 0.31 -7.86 8.14
CA HIS A 166 -0.93 -7.09 8.17
C HIS A 166 -1.85 -7.39 6.99
N LEU A 167 -1.32 -7.53 5.77
CA LEU A 167 -2.12 -7.96 4.61
C LEU A 167 -2.85 -9.29 4.88
N PHE A 168 -2.18 -10.22 5.54
CA PHE A 168 -2.77 -11.53 5.86
C PHE A 168 -3.87 -11.43 6.93
N TYR A 169 -3.67 -10.64 7.99
CA TYR A 169 -4.63 -10.59 9.10
C TYR A 169 -5.73 -9.55 8.94
N ASP A 170 -5.44 -8.42 8.29
CA ASP A 170 -6.37 -7.31 8.19
C ASP A 170 -7.32 -7.49 6.99
N TYR A 171 -6.86 -8.17 5.92
CA TYR A 171 -7.62 -8.38 4.68
C TYR A 171 -7.55 -9.83 4.19
N PRO A 172 -7.93 -10.81 5.02
CA PRO A 172 -7.87 -12.23 4.65
C PRO A 172 -8.71 -12.58 3.42
N GLN A 173 -9.82 -11.87 3.20
CA GLN A 173 -10.71 -12.03 2.05
C GLN A 173 -10.05 -11.66 0.71
N TYR A 174 -9.00 -10.83 0.72
CA TYR A 174 -8.25 -10.43 -0.48
C TYR A 174 -6.89 -11.10 -0.60
N TYR A 175 -6.41 -11.77 0.46
CA TYR A 175 -5.05 -12.28 0.52
C TYR A 175 -4.76 -13.36 -0.54
N ASN A 176 -5.77 -14.14 -0.95
CA ASN A 176 -5.64 -15.20 -1.94
C ASN A 176 -5.15 -14.70 -3.31
N ILE A 177 -5.27 -13.39 -3.61
CA ILE A 177 -4.77 -12.82 -4.86
C ILE A 177 -3.26 -13.01 -5.04
N PHE A 178 -2.49 -13.07 -3.94
CA PHE A 178 -1.03 -13.19 -3.97
C PHE A 178 -0.53 -14.59 -4.30
N SER A 179 -1.38 -15.62 -4.17
CA SER A 179 -1.07 -17.01 -4.53
C SER A 179 -1.39 -17.34 -6.00
N ARG A 180 -2.06 -16.45 -6.71
CA ARG A 180 -2.47 -16.69 -8.10
C ARG A 180 -1.29 -16.67 -9.05
N THR A 181 -1.25 -17.64 -9.95
CA THR A 181 -0.24 -17.74 -11.00
C THR A 181 -0.60 -16.95 -12.25
N SER A 182 -1.90 -16.67 -12.45
CA SER A 182 -2.45 -15.85 -13.53
C SER A 182 -3.80 -15.27 -13.13
N ALA A 183 -4.26 -14.24 -13.83
CA ALA A 183 -5.63 -13.71 -13.74
C ALA A 183 -6.02 -12.93 -14.99
N ASP A 184 -7.34 -12.81 -15.19
CA ASP A 184 -7.90 -11.81 -16.10
C ASP A 184 -7.79 -10.41 -15.48
N ALA A 185 -7.14 -9.48 -16.18
CA ALA A 185 -7.01 -8.07 -15.82
C ALA A 185 -7.90 -7.15 -16.69
N GLY A 186 -8.95 -7.68 -17.28
CA GLY A 186 -9.97 -6.95 -18.04
C GLY A 186 -9.58 -6.60 -19.48
N VAL A 187 -8.31 -6.33 -19.70
CA VAL A 187 -7.76 -6.02 -21.05
C VAL A 187 -6.77 -7.10 -21.53
N ALA A 188 -6.31 -7.96 -20.64
CA ALA A 188 -5.41 -9.07 -20.94
C ALA A 188 -5.38 -10.08 -19.82
N GLN A 189 -5.14 -11.35 -20.17
CA GLN A 189 -4.69 -12.36 -19.21
C GLN A 189 -3.26 -12.03 -18.78
N VAL A 190 -3.01 -11.98 -17.47
CA VAL A 190 -1.70 -11.65 -16.92
C VAL A 190 -1.12 -12.81 -16.12
N ALA A 191 0.19 -13.04 -16.28
CA ALA A 191 0.90 -14.05 -15.52
C ALA A 191 1.62 -13.42 -14.32
N SER A 192 1.64 -14.16 -13.20
CA SER A 192 2.31 -13.71 -11.97
C SER A 192 3.83 -13.62 -12.15
N THR A 193 4.39 -12.50 -11.69
CA THR A 193 5.86 -12.34 -11.56
C THR A 193 6.47 -13.29 -10.53
N ASN A 194 5.62 -13.82 -9.61
CA ASN A 194 6.02 -14.77 -8.57
C ASN A 194 5.74 -16.24 -8.94
N ARG A 195 5.18 -16.53 -10.12
CA ARG A 195 4.70 -17.87 -10.50
C ARG A 195 5.71 -18.98 -10.34
N ARG A 196 7.02 -18.71 -10.61
CA ARG A 196 8.08 -19.71 -10.47
C ARG A 196 8.29 -20.13 -9.02
N PHE A 197 8.24 -19.18 -8.08
CA PHE A 197 8.38 -19.48 -6.66
C PHE A 197 7.13 -20.17 -6.12
N LEU A 198 5.94 -19.66 -6.45
CA LEU A 198 4.65 -20.26 -6.06
C LEU A 198 4.51 -21.71 -6.52
N ALA A 199 4.98 -22.04 -7.73
CA ALA A 199 4.93 -23.40 -8.26
C ALA A 199 6.00 -24.34 -7.65
N ALA A 200 7.17 -23.79 -7.29
CA ALA A 200 8.31 -24.60 -6.85
C ALA A 200 8.34 -24.87 -5.34
N TYR A 201 7.81 -23.94 -4.53
CA TYR A 201 7.92 -24.03 -3.08
C TYR A 201 6.60 -24.53 -2.44
N LYS A 202 6.63 -25.70 -1.83
CA LYS A 202 5.45 -26.34 -1.21
C LYS A 202 4.87 -25.48 -0.11
N GLY A 203 3.59 -25.12 -0.27
CA GLY A 203 2.83 -24.30 0.67
C GLY A 203 3.00 -22.79 0.46
N ALA A 204 3.69 -22.34 -0.60
CA ALA A 204 3.77 -20.92 -0.92
C ALA A 204 2.39 -20.35 -1.27
N ASP A 205 2.03 -19.25 -0.60
CA ASP A 205 0.74 -18.55 -0.75
C ASP A 205 0.90 -17.03 -0.99
N GLY A 206 2.13 -16.55 -1.17
CA GLY A 206 2.38 -15.12 -1.46
C GLY A 206 3.85 -14.74 -1.45
N ILE A 207 4.16 -13.43 -1.46
CA ILE A 207 3.27 -12.27 -1.58
C ILE A 207 3.67 -11.47 -2.82
N LYS A 208 4.89 -10.90 -2.85
CA LYS A 208 5.26 -9.94 -3.89
C LYS A 208 6.75 -9.96 -4.24
N THR A 209 7.04 -9.90 -5.53
CA THR A 209 8.39 -9.71 -6.07
C THR A 209 8.66 -8.23 -6.35
N GLY A 210 9.93 -7.82 -6.30
CA GLY A 210 10.40 -6.51 -6.72
C GLY A 210 11.73 -6.58 -7.45
N TYR A 211 11.95 -5.70 -8.41
CA TYR A 211 13.23 -5.51 -9.07
C TYR A 211 13.35 -4.09 -9.62
N THR A 212 14.45 -3.45 -9.33
CA THR A 212 15.03 -2.34 -10.09
C THR A 212 16.54 -2.50 -10.07
N GLN A 213 17.25 -1.82 -10.94
CA GLN A 213 18.71 -1.88 -10.95
C GLN A 213 19.30 -1.49 -9.58
N ALA A 214 18.75 -0.47 -8.94
CA ALA A 214 19.19 0.00 -7.63
C ALA A 214 18.81 -0.93 -6.46
N ALA A 215 17.72 -1.71 -6.61
CA ALA A 215 17.21 -2.58 -5.55
C ALA A 215 17.81 -3.99 -5.59
N GLY A 216 18.27 -4.46 -6.75
CA GLY A 216 18.44 -5.89 -6.97
C GLY A 216 17.11 -6.63 -7.00
N PHE A 217 17.13 -7.96 -6.81
CA PHE A 217 15.93 -8.79 -6.82
C PHE A 217 15.39 -8.99 -5.41
N ASN A 218 14.17 -8.47 -5.17
CA ASN A 218 13.47 -8.51 -3.88
C ASN A 218 12.31 -9.50 -3.90
N LEU A 219 11.96 -10.04 -2.73
CA LEU A 219 10.77 -10.88 -2.53
C LEU A 219 10.31 -10.81 -1.08
N VAL A 220 9.03 -10.58 -0.87
CA VAL A 220 8.34 -11.01 0.34
C VAL A 220 7.65 -12.31 0.01
N ALA A 221 8.14 -13.40 0.58
CA ALA A 221 7.62 -14.74 0.42
C ALA A 221 6.81 -15.15 1.64
N SER A 222 5.70 -15.84 1.42
CA SER A 222 4.86 -16.41 2.46
C SER A 222 4.55 -17.86 2.14
N ALA A 223 4.50 -18.70 3.16
CA ALA A 223 4.15 -20.11 3.00
C ALA A 223 3.51 -20.68 4.27
N GLN A 224 2.56 -21.60 4.08
CA GLN A 224 1.90 -22.34 5.15
C GLN A 224 2.15 -23.85 5.01
N ARG A 225 2.49 -24.51 6.11
CA ARG A 225 2.63 -25.96 6.22
C ARG A 225 1.95 -26.45 7.50
N GLY A 226 0.82 -27.13 7.37
CA GLY A 226 0.00 -27.51 8.53
C GLY A 226 -0.46 -26.25 9.27
N ASN A 227 -0.16 -26.18 10.57
CA ASN A 227 -0.50 -25.05 11.43
C ASN A 227 0.58 -23.97 11.53
N LYS A 228 1.72 -24.14 10.85
CA LYS A 228 2.80 -23.13 10.80
C LYS A 228 2.66 -22.26 9.56
N HIS A 229 2.77 -20.95 9.75
CA HIS A 229 2.78 -19.97 8.67
C HIS A 229 3.98 -19.04 8.86
N VAL A 230 4.81 -18.90 7.83
CA VAL A 230 6.09 -18.17 7.88
C VAL A 230 6.13 -17.13 6.76
N ILE A 231 6.58 -15.93 7.07
CA ILE A 231 6.95 -14.92 6.07
C ILE A 231 8.46 -14.74 6.09
N ALA A 232 9.07 -14.73 4.90
CA ALA A 232 10.47 -14.43 4.68
C ALA A 232 10.64 -13.32 3.65
N THR A 233 11.33 -12.25 3.99
CA THR A 233 11.62 -11.12 3.11
C THR A 233 13.09 -11.13 2.72
N VAL A 234 13.37 -10.95 1.41
CA VAL A 234 14.72 -10.86 0.85
C VAL A 234 14.83 -9.56 0.05
N PHE A 235 15.87 -8.79 0.31
CA PHE A 235 16.30 -7.64 -0.48
C PHE A 235 17.66 -7.90 -1.12
N GLY A 236 17.90 -7.36 -2.31
CA GLY A 236 19.24 -7.30 -2.91
C GLY A 236 19.74 -8.63 -3.51
N GLY A 237 18.87 -9.58 -3.83
CA GLY A 237 19.27 -10.79 -4.54
C GLY A 237 19.91 -10.48 -5.90
N LYS A 238 20.86 -11.33 -6.33
CA LYS A 238 21.64 -11.14 -7.55
C LYS A 238 20.87 -11.50 -8.83
N SER A 239 19.91 -12.40 -8.71
CA SER A 239 19.04 -12.86 -9.79
C SER A 239 17.70 -13.36 -9.27
N THR A 240 16.75 -13.65 -10.16
CA THR A 240 15.49 -14.31 -9.79
C THR A 240 15.73 -15.68 -9.17
N ALA A 241 16.69 -16.46 -9.67
CA ALA A 241 17.01 -17.79 -9.16
C ALA A 241 17.64 -17.69 -7.76
N ASP A 242 18.63 -16.82 -7.58
CA ASP A 242 19.31 -16.57 -6.31
C ASP A 242 18.33 -16.13 -5.22
N ARG A 243 17.51 -15.09 -5.50
CA ARG A 243 16.47 -14.60 -4.58
C ARG A 243 15.48 -15.71 -4.20
N ASN A 244 14.99 -16.49 -5.16
CA ASN A 244 14.05 -17.58 -4.89
C ASN A 244 14.68 -18.70 -4.04
N ALA A 245 15.92 -19.08 -4.33
CA ALA A 245 16.66 -20.07 -3.54
C ALA A 245 16.85 -19.58 -2.11
N ARG A 246 17.25 -18.31 -1.95
CA ARG A 246 17.42 -17.73 -0.61
C ARG A 246 16.10 -17.66 0.16
N ALA A 247 15.02 -17.22 -0.46
CA ALA A 247 13.69 -17.20 0.17
C ALA A 247 13.23 -18.59 0.60
N ALA A 248 13.47 -19.62 -0.21
CA ALA A 248 13.19 -21.01 0.14
C ALA A 248 13.98 -21.48 1.36
N GLN A 249 15.30 -21.22 1.40
CA GLN A 249 16.15 -21.53 2.56
C GLN A 249 15.66 -20.84 3.85
N LEU A 250 15.28 -19.56 3.75
CA LEU A 250 14.79 -18.78 4.87
C LEU A 250 13.45 -19.30 5.39
N LEU A 251 12.54 -19.68 4.49
CA LEU A 251 11.26 -20.29 4.87
C LEU A 251 11.48 -21.66 5.52
N ASP A 252 12.36 -22.53 4.97
CA ASP A 252 12.68 -23.82 5.57
C ASP A 252 13.30 -23.68 6.95
N MET A 253 14.22 -22.73 7.13
CA MET A 253 14.75 -22.36 8.45
C MET A 253 13.64 -21.89 9.40
N GLY A 254 12.75 -21.02 8.90
CA GLY A 254 11.60 -20.53 9.66
C GLY A 254 10.68 -21.66 10.11
N PHE A 255 10.32 -22.59 9.22
CA PHE A 255 9.52 -23.76 9.58
C PHE A 255 10.22 -24.69 10.59
N GLY A 256 11.56 -24.79 10.53
CA GLY A 256 12.34 -25.53 11.51
C GLY A 256 12.32 -24.89 12.91
N LYS A 257 12.43 -23.56 12.99
CA LYS A 257 12.46 -22.79 14.24
C LYS A 257 11.09 -22.54 14.84
N ALA A 258 10.07 -22.31 14.01
CA ALA A 258 8.72 -22.04 14.48
C ALA A 258 8.17 -23.19 15.33
N PRO A 259 7.59 -22.93 16.51
CA PRO A 259 7.07 -23.96 17.39
C PRO A 259 5.89 -24.70 16.74
N ASN A 260 5.74 -26.01 17.03
CA ASN A 260 4.63 -26.80 16.50
C ASN A 260 3.26 -26.31 16.98
N ARG A 261 3.21 -25.77 18.20
CA ARG A 261 2.00 -25.16 18.78
C ARG A 261 2.35 -23.75 19.23
N ALA A 262 1.54 -22.79 18.80
CA ALA A 262 1.64 -21.39 19.21
C ALA A 262 0.24 -20.79 19.23
N ALA A 263 -0.04 -19.98 20.25
CA ALA A 263 -1.24 -19.17 20.27
C ALA A 263 -1.13 -18.07 19.21
N VAL A 264 -2.20 -17.85 18.44
CA VAL A 264 -2.22 -16.80 17.43
C VAL A 264 -2.35 -15.44 18.10
N GLN A 265 -1.37 -14.56 17.85
CA GLN A 265 -1.33 -13.18 18.30
C GLN A 265 -1.43 -12.27 17.06
N LYS A 266 -2.66 -11.97 16.65
CA LYS A 266 -2.88 -11.08 15.50
C LYS A 266 -2.26 -9.69 15.80
N PRO A 267 -1.67 -9.02 14.80
CA PRO A 267 -1.26 -7.62 14.96
C PRO A 267 -2.51 -6.77 15.20
N ALA A 268 -2.37 -5.70 15.99
CA ALA A 268 -3.45 -4.75 16.16
C ALA A 268 -3.67 -3.98 14.86
N ARG A 269 -4.90 -4.01 14.35
CA ARG A 269 -5.23 -3.26 13.14
C ARG A 269 -5.03 -1.76 13.41
N PRO A 270 -4.32 -1.02 12.52
CA PRO A 270 -4.07 0.40 12.72
C PRO A 270 -5.36 1.22 12.66
N ALA A 271 -5.34 2.38 13.32
CA ALA A 271 -6.37 3.38 13.10
C ALA A 271 -6.38 3.84 11.65
N TYR A 272 -7.57 4.15 11.13
CA TYR A 272 -7.72 4.67 9.78
C TYR A 272 -6.97 6.00 9.58
N THR A 273 -6.26 6.12 8.44
CA THR A 273 -5.43 7.30 8.12
C THR A 273 -5.80 7.94 6.78
N GLY A 274 -6.96 7.59 6.20
CA GLY A 274 -7.31 7.95 4.81
C GLY A 274 -7.63 9.41 4.58
N THR A 275 -8.36 10.10 5.45
CA THR A 275 -8.60 11.53 5.28
C THR A 275 -7.56 12.33 6.05
N GLU A 276 -6.71 13.07 5.32
CA GLU A 276 -6.13 14.26 5.93
C GLU A 276 -7.31 15.18 6.29
N PRO A 277 -7.39 15.72 7.54
CA PRO A 277 -8.16 16.93 7.74
C PRO A 277 -7.71 17.91 6.65
N PRO A 278 -8.60 18.69 6.02
CA PRO A 278 -8.15 19.75 5.14
C PRO A 278 -7.01 20.43 5.90
N GLU A 279 -5.81 20.42 5.31
CA GLU A 279 -4.71 21.22 5.80
C GLU A 279 -5.32 22.61 5.87
N LEU A 280 -5.58 23.08 7.09
CA LEU A 280 -5.80 24.49 7.29
C LEU A 280 -4.54 25.06 6.68
N LEU A 281 -4.65 25.53 5.43
CA LEU A 281 -3.70 26.47 4.88
C LEU A 281 -3.72 27.62 5.87
N VAL A 282 -2.90 27.54 6.90
CA VAL A 282 -2.42 28.71 7.58
C VAL A 282 -1.54 29.34 6.50
N GLU A 283 -2.19 30.07 5.59
CA GLU A 283 -1.51 31.11 4.87
C GLU A 283 -0.88 31.92 6.00
N ASP A 284 0.42 32.00 5.96
CA ASP A 284 1.21 32.82 6.88
C ASP A 284 0.87 34.29 6.56
N THR A 285 -0.32 34.69 7.02
CA THR A 285 -0.86 36.05 6.91
C THR A 285 -0.39 36.87 8.11
N THR A 286 0.88 36.72 8.47
CA THR A 286 1.47 37.48 9.58
C THR A 286 1.41 39.00 9.34
N ASP A 287 1.23 39.47 8.11
CA ASP A 287 1.18 40.90 7.80
C ASP A 287 -0.25 41.46 7.73
N GLU A 288 -1.28 40.65 7.40
CA GLU A 288 -2.67 41.15 7.34
C GLU A 288 -3.42 41.02 8.68
N ASP A 289 -3.12 39.98 9.47
CA ASP A 289 -3.75 39.80 10.78
C ASP A 289 -3.26 40.83 11.81
N ASP A 290 -1.98 41.23 11.75
CA ASP A 290 -1.46 42.33 12.56
C ASP A 290 -2.09 43.67 12.18
N ALA A 291 -2.34 43.95 10.92
CA ALA A 291 -3.01 45.13 10.45
C ALA A 291 -4.51 45.17 10.86
N LEU A 292 -5.18 44.02 10.85
CA LEU A 292 -6.59 43.89 11.28
C LEU A 292 -6.70 43.99 12.80
N ALA A 293 -5.78 43.41 13.56
CA ALA A 293 -5.74 43.52 15.02
C ALA A 293 -5.50 44.98 15.46
N GLU A 294 -4.62 45.72 14.77
CA GLU A 294 -4.34 47.13 15.01
C GLU A 294 -5.54 48.03 14.62
N ALA A 295 -6.24 47.71 13.54
CA ALA A 295 -7.46 48.39 13.11
C ALA A 295 -8.62 48.19 14.10
N ILE A 296 -8.80 46.99 14.64
CA ILE A 296 -9.78 46.65 15.68
C ILE A 296 -9.43 47.38 17.00
N ALA A 297 -8.17 47.39 17.41
CA ALA A 297 -7.71 48.11 18.61
C ALA A 297 -7.94 49.60 18.51
N ARG A 298 -7.73 50.21 17.34
CA ARG A 298 -8.03 51.63 17.08
C ARG A 298 -9.54 51.94 17.11
N ALA A 299 -10.37 51.05 16.56
CA ALA A 299 -11.82 51.19 16.55
C ALA A 299 -12.44 51.12 17.95
N VAL A 300 -11.86 50.32 18.86
CA VAL A 300 -12.32 50.16 20.24
C VAL A 300 -11.93 51.39 21.12
N THR A 301 -10.78 52.04 20.81
CA THR A 301 -10.30 53.18 21.60
C THR A 301 -10.87 54.54 21.20
N THR A 302 -11.58 54.63 20.07
CA THR A 302 -12.13 55.92 19.57
C THR A 302 -13.65 56.06 19.66
N ALA A 303 -14.36 55.14 20.36
CA ALA A 303 -15.79 55.27 20.57
C ALA A 303 -16.10 56.03 21.87
N PRO A 304 -16.69 57.24 21.82
CA PRO A 304 -17.27 57.85 23.01
C PRO A 304 -18.61 57.17 23.36
N ASP A 305 -18.91 57.10 24.65
CA ASP A 305 -20.07 56.49 25.28
C ASP A 305 -21.40 56.81 24.54
N ALA A 306 -22.01 55.80 23.94
CA ALA A 306 -23.44 55.76 23.67
C ALA A 306 -23.88 54.31 23.48
N VAL A 307 -24.54 53.77 24.48
CA VAL A 307 -25.33 52.55 24.38
C VAL A 307 -26.65 52.88 23.72
N PRO A 308 -27.07 52.20 22.65
CA PRO A 308 -28.46 51.85 22.45
C PRO A 308 -28.64 50.33 22.36
N ALA A 309 -29.72 49.92 23.02
CA ALA A 309 -30.20 48.56 23.12
C ALA A 309 -30.49 47.90 21.76
N GLY A 310 -30.07 46.65 21.63
CA GLY A 310 -30.81 45.62 20.94
C GLY A 310 -30.75 45.60 19.42
N LYS A 311 -29.71 44.95 18.86
CA LYS A 311 -29.87 44.08 17.68
C LYS A 311 -28.91 42.89 17.77
N THR A 312 -29.48 41.75 18.11
CA THR A 312 -28.77 40.45 18.05
C THR A 312 -28.52 40.14 16.58
N ILE A 313 -27.25 40.10 16.16
CA ILE A 313 -26.85 39.56 14.86
C ILE A 313 -26.90 38.03 15.00
N ARG A 314 -27.94 37.40 14.43
CA ARG A 314 -27.99 35.96 14.27
C ARG A 314 -27.10 35.57 13.09
N LEU A 315 -25.95 35.05 13.33
CA LEU A 315 -25.16 34.29 12.34
C LEU A 315 -25.95 33.03 11.96
N LYS A 316 -26.54 33.02 10.77
CA LYS A 316 -27.05 31.78 10.16
C LYS A 316 -25.87 30.97 9.67
N VAL A 317 -25.38 30.05 10.52
CA VAL A 317 -24.54 28.95 10.07
C VAL A 317 -25.48 27.99 9.36
N ALA A 318 -25.41 27.94 8.04
CA ALA A 318 -26.09 26.92 7.25
C ALA A 318 -25.36 25.58 7.45
N VAL A 319 -25.85 24.77 8.36
CA VAL A 319 -25.47 23.36 8.44
C VAL A 319 -26.15 22.65 7.27
N VAL A 320 -25.40 22.37 6.22
CA VAL A 320 -25.85 21.50 5.13
C VAL A 320 -25.82 20.05 5.67
N GLN A 321 -26.91 19.62 6.28
CA GLN A 321 -27.16 18.22 6.51
C GLN A 321 -27.62 17.60 5.18
N SER A 322 -26.79 16.71 4.62
CA SER A 322 -27.20 15.85 3.52
C SER A 322 -28.33 14.93 4.00
N PRO A 323 -29.52 14.92 3.35
CA PRO A 323 -30.58 14.01 3.75
C PRO A 323 -30.19 12.57 3.39
N ARG A 324 -30.06 11.72 4.38
CA ARG A 324 -30.01 10.26 4.16
C ARG A 324 -31.34 9.83 3.52
N PRO A 325 -31.33 9.04 2.43
CA PRO A 325 -32.55 8.44 1.92
C PRO A 325 -33.09 7.48 2.97
N ARG A 326 -34.30 7.74 3.47
CA ARG A 326 -35.05 6.75 4.23
C ARG A 326 -35.67 5.78 3.22
N THR A 327 -35.20 4.55 3.18
CA THR A 327 -35.90 3.45 2.51
C THR A 327 -37.18 3.16 3.29
N ARG A 328 -38.31 3.30 2.58
CA ARG A 328 -39.64 2.92 3.08
C ARG A 328 -39.75 1.39 3.03
N PRO A 329 -40.15 0.67 4.11
CA PRO A 329 -40.35 -0.76 4.03
C PRO A 329 -41.55 -1.08 3.13
N LEU A 330 -41.38 -2.00 2.20
CA LEU A 330 -42.49 -2.63 1.47
C LEU A 330 -43.20 -3.62 2.39
N PRO A 331 -44.53 -3.63 2.44
CA PRO A 331 -45.27 -4.58 3.24
C PRO A 331 -45.22 -5.96 2.59
N GLY A 332 -44.70 -6.96 3.30
CA GLY A 332 -44.89 -8.38 2.96
C GLY A 332 -43.63 -9.21 2.65
N ALA A 333 -42.42 -8.78 3.02
CA ALA A 333 -41.25 -9.65 2.96
C ALA A 333 -40.95 -10.21 4.37
N THR A 334 -41.17 -11.52 4.54
CA THR A 334 -40.66 -12.29 5.67
C THR A 334 -39.10 -12.25 5.61
N GLU A 335 -38.47 -11.90 6.71
CA GLU A 335 -37.03 -12.01 6.89
C GLU A 335 -36.55 -13.42 6.56
N PRO A 336 -35.51 -13.59 5.73
CA PRO A 336 -34.76 -14.83 5.70
C PRO A 336 -33.83 -14.85 6.92
N ALA A 337 -33.88 -15.94 7.66
CA ALA A 337 -33.02 -16.25 8.78
C ALA A 337 -31.52 -16.10 8.40
N ASP A 338 -30.72 -15.67 9.39
CA ASP A 338 -29.27 -15.55 9.38
C ASP A 338 -28.56 -16.56 8.48
N ALA A 339 -28.05 -16.09 7.34
CA ALA A 339 -27.01 -16.80 6.63
C ALA A 339 -25.67 -16.58 7.37
N PRO A 340 -24.90 -17.64 7.62
CA PRO A 340 -23.65 -17.51 8.37
C PRO A 340 -22.66 -16.62 7.60
N ALA A 341 -21.93 -15.80 8.35
CA ALA A 341 -20.94 -14.83 7.85
C ALA A 341 -19.85 -15.44 6.91
N GLU A 342 -19.69 -16.76 6.93
CA GLU A 342 -18.81 -17.52 6.04
C GLU A 342 -19.24 -17.49 4.56
N GLU A 343 -20.54 -17.48 4.28
CA GLU A 343 -21.04 -17.50 2.89
C GLU A 343 -20.86 -16.15 2.20
N LEU A 344 -20.96 -15.05 2.96
CA LEU A 344 -20.69 -13.70 2.44
C LEU A 344 -19.17 -13.49 2.17
N LEU A 345 -18.31 -14.13 2.96
CA LEU A 345 -16.87 -14.07 2.81
C LEU A 345 -16.39 -14.83 1.55
N LEU A 346 -17.02 -15.97 1.25
CA LEU A 346 -16.71 -16.74 0.03
C LEU A 346 -17.12 -15.97 -1.24
N ALA A 347 -18.30 -15.35 -1.25
CA ALA A 347 -18.77 -14.55 -2.38
C ALA A 347 -17.85 -13.35 -2.68
N MET A 348 -17.31 -12.68 -1.63
CA MET A 348 -16.35 -11.58 -1.81
C MET A 348 -14.98 -12.06 -2.29
N GLN A 349 -14.58 -13.30 -1.96
CA GLN A 349 -13.33 -13.90 -2.46
C GLN A 349 -13.41 -14.24 -3.94
N ASP A 350 -14.58 -14.73 -4.40
CA ASP A 350 -14.83 -15.07 -5.80
C ASP A 350 -14.82 -13.81 -6.68
N ASP A 351 -15.28 -12.66 -6.18
CA ASP A 351 -15.32 -11.40 -6.93
C ASP A 351 -13.94 -10.82 -7.32
N ILE A 352 -12.87 -11.18 -6.60
CA ILE A 352 -11.49 -10.90 -7.02
C ILE A 352 -10.90 -12.08 -7.79
N ALA A 353 -11.56 -13.25 -7.67
CA ALA A 353 -11.14 -14.52 -8.22
C ALA A 353 -11.44 -14.66 -9.71
N ASP A 354 -12.59 -14.24 -10.19
CA ASP A 354 -13.00 -14.19 -11.59
C ASP A 354 -12.72 -12.80 -12.19
#